data_3252bb15ca3a5e56b8061c0010a77560
#
_entry.id   3252bb15ca3a5e56b8061c0010a77560
#
_cell.length_a   1.000
_cell.length_b   1.000
_cell.length_c   1.000
_cell.angle_alpha   90.00
_cell.angle_beta   90.00
_cell.angle_gamma   90.00
#
_symmetry.space_group_name_H-M   'P 1'
#
loop_
_entity.id
_entity.type
_entity.pdbx_description
1 polymer ?
#
loop_
_entity_poly.entity_id
_entity_poly.type
_entity_poly.pdbx_seq_one_letter_code
_entity_poly.pdbx_strand_id
1 'polypeptide(L)'
;IRDRNKLCEYAKPLNINIIVENHGDFSSNADHLVDVIENVNHQNVGTLPDFGNFCVKQNPEKYGEAARMFTMGAESKSDRPPTIYDTCAQRYDMYDGIKKLMKYAKGVSAKTHGFDINGNDVDIDYKKMLQIVKDSEYQGFIGVEAQAFTIDPIEAIIASKKLLVNSYS
;
A
#
# COMPACT_ATOMS: atom_id res chain seq x y z
N ILE A 1 14.09 -13.55 -11.53
CA ILE A 1 15.33 -13.13 -10.84
C ILE A 1 16.35 -12.64 -11.88
N ARG A 2 16.74 -13.45 -12.88
CA ARG A 2 17.78 -13.12 -13.87
C ARG A 2 17.56 -11.79 -14.60
N ASP A 3 16.33 -11.48 -14.98
CA ASP A 3 16.01 -10.26 -15.73
C ASP A 3 15.96 -9.03 -14.81
N ARG A 4 15.62 -9.22 -13.52
CA ARG A 4 15.64 -8.13 -12.54
C ARG A 4 17.06 -7.66 -12.22
N ASN A 5 18.03 -8.57 -12.13
CA ASN A 5 19.45 -8.22 -11.97
C ASN A 5 19.95 -7.37 -13.14
N LYS A 6 19.60 -7.73 -14.38
CA LYS A 6 19.94 -6.93 -15.56
C LYS A 6 19.35 -5.51 -15.49
N LEU A 7 18.09 -5.40 -15.05
CA LEU A 7 17.44 -4.09 -14.88
C LEU A 7 18.13 -3.26 -13.81
N CYS A 8 18.51 -3.86 -12.68
CA CYS A 8 19.24 -3.20 -11.63
C CYS A 8 20.63 -2.72 -12.07
N GLU A 9 21.36 -3.54 -12.82
CA GLU A 9 22.67 -3.17 -13.38
C GLU A 9 22.55 -2.01 -14.39
N TYR A 10 21.46 -1.98 -15.19
CA TYR A 10 21.17 -0.86 -16.08
C TYR A 10 20.82 0.42 -15.33
N ALA A 11 20.04 0.31 -14.24
CA ALA A 11 19.60 1.45 -13.43
C ALA A 11 20.70 2.05 -12.54
N LYS A 12 21.68 1.24 -12.15
CA LYS A 12 22.76 1.63 -11.24
C LYS A 12 23.55 2.87 -11.67
N PRO A 13 24.10 2.97 -12.91
CA PRO A 13 24.83 4.15 -13.36
C PRO A 13 23.94 5.40 -13.47
N LEU A 14 22.62 5.24 -13.53
CA LEU A 14 21.65 6.31 -13.58
C LEU A 14 21.20 6.77 -12.18
N ASN A 15 21.71 6.14 -11.13
CA ASN A 15 21.29 6.35 -9.74
C ASN A 15 19.77 6.18 -9.53
N ILE A 16 19.18 5.20 -10.22
CA ILE A 16 17.76 4.87 -10.14
C ILE A 16 17.58 3.58 -9.35
N ASN A 17 16.58 3.55 -8.45
CA ASN A 17 16.17 2.33 -7.76
C ASN A 17 15.05 1.63 -8.52
N ILE A 18 15.10 0.31 -8.55
CA ILE A 18 14.01 -0.56 -9.01
C ILE A 18 13.22 -0.97 -7.77
N ILE A 19 11.99 -0.52 -7.66
CA ILE A 19 11.14 -0.78 -6.51
C ILE A 19 9.98 -1.69 -6.88
N VAL A 20 9.57 -2.55 -5.96
CA VAL A 20 8.43 -3.47 -6.12
C VAL A 20 7.43 -3.17 -5.04
N GLU A 21 6.21 -2.87 -5.46
CA GLU A 21 5.07 -2.63 -4.58
C GLU A 21 4.36 -3.94 -4.20
N ASN A 22 3.88 -4.04 -2.96
CA ASN A 22 2.87 -5.02 -2.61
C ASN A 22 1.54 -4.57 -3.21
N HIS A 23 1.09 -5.22 -4.31
CA HIS A 23 -0.08 -4.76 -5.06
C HIS A 23 -0.91 -5.93 -5.61
N GLY A 24 -1.76 -6.47 -4.77
CA GLY A 24 -2.67 -7.57 -5.12
C GLY A 24 -2.01 -8.96 -5.19
N ASP A 25 -2.80 -9.98 -4.95
CA ASP A 25 -2.46 -11.39 -5.11
C ASP A 25 -1.10 -11.78 -4.49
N PHE A 26 -0.20 -12.32 -5.32
CA PHE A 26 1.10 -12.85 -4.89
C PHE A 26 1.98 -11.78 -4.19
N SER A 27 2.01 -10.56 -4.69
CA SER A 27 2.84 -9.50 -4.12
C SER A 27 2.29 -8.91 -2.82
N SER A 28 1.00 -9.12 -2.53
CA SER A 28 0.38 -8.76 -1.25
C SER A 28 0.79 -9.67 -0.09
N ASN A 29 1.43 -10.79 -0.36
CA ASN A 29 2.10 -11.60 0.65
C ASN A 29 3.51 -11.06 0.87
N ALA A 30 3.74 -10.41 2.01
CA ALA A 30 5.02 -9.76 2.29
C ALA A 30 6.20 -10.74 2.35
N ASP A 31 6.00 -11.98 2.80
CA ASP A 31 7.05 -12.99 2.84
C ASP A 31 7.52 -13.34 1.41
N HIS A 32 6.59 -13.51 0.49
CA HIS A 32 6.94 -13.75 -0.92
C HIS A 32 7.69 -12.57 -1.55
N LEU A 33 7.28 -11.34 -1.22
CA LEU A 33 7.95 -10.16 -1.77
C LEU A 33 9.36 -9.99 -1.19
N VAL A 34 9.54 -10.22 0.10
CA VAL A 34 10.84 -10.22 0.77
C VAL A 34 11.76 -11.26 0.13
N ASP A 35 11.28 -12.51 -0.04
CA ASP A 35 12.06 -13.57 -0.70
C ASP A 35 12.53 -13.16 -2.10
N VAL A 36 11.68 -12.45 -2.85
CA VAL A 36 12.05 -11.95 -4.18
C VAL A 36 13.17 -10.90 -4.08
N ILE A 37 13.06 -9.94 -3.16
CA ILE A 37 14.06 -8.87 -2.97
C ILE A 37 15.40 -9.46 -2.52
N GLU A 38 15.38 -10.36 -1.54
CA GLU A 38 16.58 -11.03 -1.03
C GLU A 38 17.27 -11.89 -2.10
N ASN A 39 16.50 -12.60 -2.92
CA ASN A 39 17.05 -13.40 -4.01
C ASN A 39 17.64 -12.56 -5.16
N VAL A 40 17.16 -11.33 -5.38
CA VAL A 40 17.77 -10.40 -6.34
C VAL A 40 19.09 -9.87 -5.78
N ASN A 41 19.15 -9.60 -4.48
CA ASN A 41 20.33 -9.18 -3.74
C ASN A 41 21.15 -8.08 -4.45
N HIS A 42 20.51 -6.97 -4.78
CA HIS A 42 21.13 -5.85 -5.47
C HIS A 42 20.84 -4.52 -4.77
N GLN A 43 21.86 -3.65 -4.64
CA GLN A 43 21.73 -2.38 -3.88
C GLN A 43 20.64 -1.43 -4.45
N ASN A 44 20.34 -1.51 -5.76
CA ASN A 44 19.34 -0.69 -6.43
C ASN A 44 17.96 -1.36 -6.49
N VAL A 45 17.74 -2.51 -5.85
CA VAL A 45 16.40 -3.09 -5.70
C VAL A 45 15.87 -2.82 -4.30
N GLY A 46 14.56 -2.67 -4.19
CA GLY A 46 13.89 -2.53 -2.90
C GLY A 46 12.38 -2.62 -3.04
N THR A 47 11.70 -2.30 -1.96
CA THR A 47 10.24 -2.30 -1.90
C THR A 47 9.68 -0.89 -1.96
N LEU A 48 8.43 -0.78 -2.40
CA LEU A 48 7.51 0.33 -2.16
C LEU A 48 6.41 -0.19 -1.25
N PRO A 49 6.60 -0.20 0.08
CA PRO A 49 5.55 -0.65 1.00
C PRO A 49 4.30 0.22 0.87
N ASP A 50 3.19 -0.38 0.45
CA ASP A 50 1.88 0.25 0.39
C ASP A 50 1.04 -0.19 1.59
N PHE A 51 0.42 0.77 2.28
CA PHE A 51 -0.28 0.53 3.54
C PHE A 51 -1.54 -0.33 3.40
N GLY A 52 -2.16 -0.32 2.22
CA GLY A 52 -3.47 -0.92 2.00
C GLY A 52 -3.50 -2.15 1.08
N ASN A 53 -2.42 -2.53 0.42
CA ASN A 53 -2.42 -3.57 -0.61
C ASN A 53 -2.09 -4.97 -0.05
N PHE A 54 -2.88 -5.46 0.93
CA PHE A 54 -2.65 -6.76 1.58
C PHE A 54 -3.73 -7.81 1.30
N CYS A 55 -4.45 -7.67 0.20
CA CYS A 55 -5.38 -8.69 -0.28
C CYS A 55 -4.64 -9.74 -1.10
N VAL A 56 -4.37 -10.90 -0.49
CA VAL A 56 -3.66 -12.02 -1.16
C VAL A 56 -4.58 -12.91 -1.99
N LYS A 57 -5.88 -12.82 -1.77
CA LYS A 57 -6.87 -13.54 -2.58
C LYS A 57 -8.18 -12.77 -2.62
N GLN A 58 -8.58 -12.40 -3.82
CA GLN A 58 -9.90 -11.82 -4.07
C GLN A 58 -11.01 -12.89 -3.94
N ASN A 59 -12.20 -12.46 -3.50
CA ASN A 59 -13.39 -13.29 -3.54
C ASN A 59 -13.97 -13.27 -4.97
N PRO A 60 -13.99 -14.42 -5.69
CA PRO A 60 -14.51 -14.46 -7.06
C PRO A 60 -15.96 -14.00 -7.19
N GLU A 61 -16.79 -14.21 -6.17
CA GLU A 61 -18.19 -13.79 -6.16
C GLU A 61 -18.36 -12.27 -6.07
N LYS A 62 -17.32 -11.57 -5.63
CA LYS A 62 -17.28 -10.10 -5.46
C LYS A 62 -16.45 -9.36 -6.53
N TYR A 63 -15.95 -10.04 -7.56
CA TYR A 63 -15.16 -9.38 -8.61
C TYR A 63 -15.95 -8.25 -9.32
N GLY A 64 -17.24 -8.47 -9.57
CA GLY A 64 -18.11 -7.48 -10.19
C GLY A 64 -18.29 -6.24 -9.29
N GLU A 65 -18.38 -6.42 -7.99
CA GLU A 65 -18.47 -5.34 -7.00
C GLU A 65 -17.16 -4.54 -6.96
N ALA A 66 -16.01 -5.21 -6.87
CA ALA A 66 -14.71 -4.57 -6.91
C ALA A 66 -14.51 -3.74 -8.19
N ALA A 67 -14.78 -4.33 -9.35
CA ALA A 67 -14.67 -3.64 -10.63
C ALA A 67 -15.58 -2.41 -10.70
N ARG A 68 -16.79 -2.49 -10.16
CA ARG A 68 -17.72 -1.37 -10.10
C ARG A 68 -17.19 -0.23 -9.23
N MET A 69 -16.59 -0.52 -8.07
CA MET A 69 -16.00 0.50 -7.20
C MET A 69 -14.92 1.31 -7.94
N PHE A 70 -14.06 0.65 -8.70
CA PHE A 70 -13.01 1.31 -9.47
C PHE A 70 -13.52 2.15 -10.65
N THR A 71 -14.66 1.78 -11.25
CA THR A 71 -15.15 2.44 -12.47
C THR A 71 -16.24 3.47 -12.21
N MET A 72 -17.05 3.28 -11.18
CA MET A 72 -18.26 4.09 -10.91
C MET A 72 -18.26 4.72 -9.52
N GLY A 73 -17.23 4.42 -8.69
CA GLY A 73 -17.27 4.75 -7.27
C GLY A 73 -18.23 3.86 -6.48
N ALA A 74 -18.44 4.20 -5.23
CA ALA A 74 -19.34 3.47 -4.34
C ALA A 74 -20.25 4.45 -3.57
N GLU A 75 -21.52 4.06 -3.39
CA GLU A 75 -22.41 4.78 -2.48
C GLU A 75 -22.24 4.26 -1.06
N SER A 76 -22.01 5.16 -0.12
CA SER A 76 -22.04 4.80 1.30
C SER A 76 -23.47 4.82 1.82
N LYS A 77 -23.91 3.68 2.37
CA LYS A 77 -25.21 3.54 3.05
C LYS A 77 -25.06 3.39 4.57
N SER A 78 -23.86 3.56 5.07
CA SER A 78 -23.50 3.41 6.48
C SER A 78 -22.39 4.40 6.85
N ASP A 79 -22.15 4.56 8.15
CA ASP A 79 -21.08 5.41 8.69
C ASP A 79 -19.66 4.91 8.27
N ARG A 80 -19.54 3.64 7.91
CA ARG A 80 -18.32 3.07 7.31
C ARG A 80 -18.51 2.93 5.80
N PRO A 81 -17.76 3.69 4.97
CA PRO A 81 -17.79 3.53 3.53
C PRO A 81 -17.27 2.13 3.11
N PRO A 82 -17.80 1.55 2.01
CA PRO A 82 -17.28 0.31 1.45
C PRO A 82 -15.88 0.52 0.89
N THR A 83 -15.02 -0.49 1.08
CA THR A 83 -13.64 -0.49 0.61
C THR A 83 -13.32 -1.73 -0.21
N ILE A 84 -12.18 -1.71 -0.92
CA ILE A 84 -11.73 -2.88 -1.68
C ILE A 84 -11.50 -4.10 -0.77
N TYR A 85 -11.20 -3.90 0.50
CA TYR A 85 -11.05 -4.97 1.46
C TYR A 85 -12.33 -5.76 1.73
N ASP A 86 -13.51 -5.16 1.52
CA ASP A 86 -14.78 -5.87 1.67
C ASP A 86 -14.98 -6.95 0.59
N THR A 87 -14.21 -6.87 -0.48
CA THR A 87 -14.20 -7.86 -1.59
C THR A 87 -13.11 -8.92 -1.45
N CYS A 88 -12.26 -8.83 -0.43
CA CYS A 88 -11.12 -9.72 -0.24
C CYS A 88 -11.52 -11.00 0.52
N ALA A 89 -11.15 -12.17 -0.02
CA ALA A 89 -11.37 -13.47 0.63
C ALA A 89 -10.26 -13.84 1.61
N GLN A 90 -9.01 -13.41 1.36
CA GLN A 90 -7.88 -13.68 2.24
C GLN A 90 -6.94 -12.48 2.27
N ARG A 91 -6.58 -12.04 3.48
CA ARG A 91 -5.69 -10.91 3.73
C ARG A 91 -4.41 -11.38 4.39
N TYR A 92 -3.30 -10.70 4.09
CA TYR A 92 -2.11 -10.73 4.92
C TYR A 92 -2.26 -9.69 6.04
N ASP A 93 -1.61 -9.89 7.20
CA ASP A 93 -1.58 -8.84 8.24
C ASP A 93 -0.77 -7.65 7.73
N MET A 94 -1.43 -6.49 7.57
CA MET A 94 -0.84 -5.31 6.97
C MET A 94 0.30 -4.74 7.82
N TYR A 95 0.21 -4.80 9.14
CA TYR A 95 1.22 -4.24 10.03
C TYR A 95 2.47 -5.12 10.08
N ASP A 96 2.31 -6.45 10.11
CA ASP A 96 3.42 -7.39 9.96
C ASP A 96 4.06 -7.25 8.58
N GLY A 97 3.23 -7.13 7.54
CA GLY A 97 3.68 -6.94 6.16
C GLY A 97 4.52 -5.66 6.01
N ILE A 98 4.02 -4.52 6.44
CA ILE A 98 4.78 -3.26 6.40
C ILE A 98 6.08 -3.37 7.20
N LYS A 99 6.05 -3.95 8.41
CA LYS A 99 7.26 -4.14 9.21
C LYS A 99 8.34 -4.94 8.48
N LYS A 100 7.95 -5.97 7.72
CA LYS A 100 8.88 -6.78 6.91
C LYS A 100 9.40 -6.00 5.71
N LEU A 101 8.50 -5.34 4.97
CA LEU A 101 8.85 -4.63 3.74
C LEU A 101 9.68 -3.37 3.99
N MET A 102 9.48 -2.68 5.12
CA MET A 102 10.25 -1.48 5.49
C MET A 102 11.75 -1.71 5.56
N LYS A 103 12.21 -2.93 5.81
CA LYS A 103 13.65 -3.28 5.80
C LYS A 103 14.32 -3.03 4.45
N TYR A 104 13.55 -3.05 3.38
CA TYR A 104 14.01 -2.90 1.98
C TYR A 104 13.43 -1.67 1.30
N ALA A 105 12.73 -0.80 2.05
CA ALA A 105 11.99 0.32 1.48
C ALA A 105 12.91 1.35 0.79
N LYS A 106 12.56 1.72 -0.42
CA LYS A 106 13.15 2.82 -1.20
C LYS A 106 12.14 3.94 -1.48
N GLY A 107 10.87 3.72 -1.17
CA GLY A 107 9.74 4.61 -1.17
C GLY A 107 8.67 4.03 -0.24
N VAL A 108 7.64 4.79 0.09
CA VAL A 108 6.47 4.34 0.87
C VAL A 108 5.22 4.92 0.24
N SER A 109 4.17 4.11 0.12
CA SER A 109 2.84 4.53 -0.34
C SER A 109 1.85 4.54 0.84
N ALA A 110 1.42 5.73 1.24
CA ALA A 110 0.42 5.93 2.27
C ALA A 110 -0.99 5.85 1.64
N LYS A 111 -1.44 4.63 1.38
CA LYS A 111 -2.77 4.37 0.83
C LYS A 111 -3.86 4.63 1.87
N THR A 112 -4.99 5.18 1.41
CA THR A 112 -6.25 5.25 2.16
C THR A 112 -7.36 4.55 1.39
N HIS A 113 -8.24 3.85 2.12
CA HIS A 113 -9.38 3.14 1.54
C HIS A 113 -10.70 3.91 1.67
N GLY A 114 -10.81 4.76 2.66
CA GLY A 114 -12.00 5.55 2.94
C GLY A 114 -11.90 6.22 4.30
N PHE A 115 -12.77 7.18 4.57
CA PHE A 115 -12.70 7.98 5.80
C PHE A 115 -13.97 7.84 6.63
N ASP A 116 -13.80 7.74 7.95
CA ASP A 116 -14.88 7.90 8.93
C ASP A 116 -15.23 9.37 9.11
N ILE A 117 -16.24 9.66 9.95
CA ILE A 117 -16.70 11.02 10.26
C ILE A 117 -15.63 11.89 10.94
N ASN A 118 -14.62 11.29 11.53
CA ASN A 118 -13.51 11.98 12.19
C ASN A 118 -12.31 12.17 11.26
N GLY A 119 -12.37 11.65 10.01
CA GLY A 119 -11.30 11.71 9.03
C GLY A 119 -10.21 10.67 9.23
N ASN A 120 -10.45 9.60 10.00
CA ASN A 120 -9.56 8.45 10.07
C ASN A 120 -9.85 7.47 8.93
N ASP A 121 -8.83 6.73 8.49
CA ASP A 121 -9.06 5.64 7.54
C ASP A 121 -9.85 4.51 8.21
N VAL A 122 -10.79 3.91 7.46
CA VAL A 122 -11.73 2.92 8.00
C VAL A 122 -11.15 1.52 8.11
N ASP A 123 -10.02 1.25 7.48
CA ASP A 123 -9.35 -0.05 7.49
C ASP A 123 -7.97 0.00 8.15
N ILE A 124 -7.31 1.18 8.12
CA ILE A 124 -5.90 1.33 8.48
C ILE A 124 -5.77 2.26 9.69
N ASP A 125 -5.25 1.74 10.81
CA ASP A 125 -4.81 2.58 11.92
C ASP A 125 -3.50 3.29 11.53
N TYR A 126 -3.63 4.54 11.09
CA TYR A 126 -2.52 5.34 10.61
C TYR A 126 -1.46 5.65 11.67
N LYS A 127 -1.85 5.79 12.95
CA LYS A 127 -0.88 5.99 14.03
C LYS A 127 0.00 4.77 14.23
N LYS A 128 -0.62 3.59 14.29
CA LYS A 128 0.09 2.32 14.38
C LYS A 128 0.97 2.08 13.16
N MET A 129 0.45 2.36 11.96
CA MET A 129 1.19 2.19 10.70
C MET A 129 2.42 3.08 10.63
N LEU A 130 2.26 4.35 10.93
CA LEU A 130 3.36 5.32 10.91
C LEU A 130 4.37 5.13 12.04
N GLN A 131 3.96 4.53 13.16
CA GLN A 131 4.93 4.10 14.18
C GLN A 131 5.88 3.03 13.63
N ILE A 132 5.38 2.08 12.85
CA ILE A 132 6.24 1.05 12.20
C ILE A 132 7.22 1.71 11.21
N VAL A 133 6.77 2.71 10.45
CA VAL A 133 7.63 3.47 9.54
C VAL A 133 8.72 4.23 10.33
N LYS A 134 8.37 4.89 11.43
CA LYS A 134 9.33 5.58 12.31
C LYS A 134 10.35 4.59 12.91
N ASP A 135 9.89 3.46 13.40
CA ASP A 135 10.74 2.44 14.02
C ASP A 135 11.73 1.81 13.03
N SER A 136 11.45 1.90 11.73
CA SER A 136 12.36 1.46 10.67
C SER A 136 13.47 2.46 10.33
N GLU A 137 13.46 3.64 10.96
CA GLU A 137 14.38 4.75 10.71
C GLU A 137 14.38 5.25 9.25
N TYR A 138 13.28 5.04 8.53
CA TYR A 138 13.12 5.45 7.15
C TYR A 138 13.17 6.98 7.00
N GLN A 139 14.02 7.49 6.09
CA GLN A 139 14.25 8.92 5.87
C GLN A 139 13.82 9.40 4.47
N GLY A 140 13.15 8.53 3.71
CA GLY A 140 12.69 8.86 2.36
C GLY A 140 11.31 9.52 2.33
N PHE A 141 10.77 9.66 1.14
CA PHE A 141 9.45 10.25 0.92
C PHE A 141 8.35 9.23 1.19
N ILE A 142 7.24 9.70 1.76
CA ILE A 142 5.97 8.97 1.86
C ILE A 142 5.00 9.60 0.88
N GLY A 143 4.66 8.88 -0.19
CA GLY A 143 3.69 9.30 -1.18
C GLY A 143 2.26 9.05 -0.67
N VAL A 144 1.31 9.90 -1.07
CA VAL A 144 -0.11 9.69 -0.79
C VAL A 144 -0.78 8.97 -1.95
N GLU A 145 -1.52 7.91 -1.65
CA GLU A 145 -2.39 7.21 -2.60
C GLU A 145 -3.79 7.07 -2.03
N ALA A 146 -4.76 7.73 -2.64
CA ALA A 146 -6.14 7.74 -2.18
C ALA A 146 -7.01 6.79 -3.01
N GLN A 147 -7.65 5.82 -2.37
CA GLN A 147 -8.57 4.85 -2.97
C GLN A 147 -9.97 4.94 -2.33
N ALA A 148 -10.38 6.15 -1.96
CA ALA A 148 -11.68 6.40 -1.35
C ALA A 148 -12.77 6.55 -2.44
N PHE A 149 -13.55 5.50 -2.65
CA PHE A 149 -14.55 5.42 -3.75
C PHE A 149 -15.83 6.21 -3.50
N THR A 150 -16.01 6.82 -2.33
CA THR A 150 -17.25 7.49 -1.92
C THR A 150 -17.16 9.02 -1.94
N ILE A 151 -16.01 9.58 -2.23
CA ILE A 151 -15.76 11.02 -2.28
C ILE A 151 -14.99 11.41 -3.54
N ASP A 152 -14.97 12.69 -3.86
CA ASP A 152 -14.18 13.22 -4.98
C ASP A 152 -12.70 12.86 -4.85
N PRO A 153 -12.00 12.45 -5.93
CA PRO A 153 -10.59 12.05 -5.86
C PRO A 153 -9.64 13.13 -5.32
N ILE A 154 -9.90 14.41 -5.61
CA ILE A 154 -9.07 15.51 -5.10
C ILE A 154 -9.29 15.69 -3.60
N GLU A 155 -10.54 15.61 -3.15
CA GLU A 155 -10.88 15.64 -1.72
C GLU A 155 -10.26 14.45 -0.99
N ALA A 156 -10.27 13.25 -1.59
CA ALA A 156 -9.64 12.06 -1.04
C ALA A 156 -8.12 12.25 -0.85
N ILE A 157 -7.41 12.82 -1.83
CA ILE A 157 -5.98 13.12 -1.73
C ILE A 157 -5.69 14.14 -0.61
N ILE A 158 -6.50 15.19 -0.51
CA ILE A 158 -6.36 16.21 0.53
C ILE A 158 -6.59 15.60 1.93
N ALA A 159 -7.63 14.78 2.08
CA ALA A 159 -7.94 14.08 3.32
C ALA A 159 -6.83 13.10 3.72
N SER A 160 -6.32 12.31 2.77
CA SER A 160 -5.20 11.39 2.99
C SER A 160 -3.96 12.11 3.47
N LYS A 161 -3.58 13.22 2.82
CA LYS A 161 -2.45 14.05 3.23
C LYS A 161 -2.64 14.60 4.65
N LYS A 162 -3.84 15.08 4.98
CA LYS A 162 -4.17 15.60 6.32
C LYS A 162 -4.04 14.49 7.38
N LEU A 163 -4.60 13.30 7.10
CA LEU A 163 -4.50 12.15 8.00
C LEU A 163 -3.04 11.74 8.22
N LEU A 164 -2.25 11.63 7.14
CA LEU A 164 -0.82 11.30 7.20
C LEU A 164 -0.06 12.27 8.11
N VAL A 165 -0.19 13.59 7.87
CA VAL A 165 0.51 14.62 8.65
C VAL A 165 0.10 14.60 10.13
N ASN A 166 -1.20 14.51 10.41
CA ASN A 166 -1.71 14.50 11.78
C ASN A 166 -1.32 13.23 12.56
N SER A 167 -1.15 12.11 11.86
CA SER A 167 -0.80 10.84 12.50
C SER A 167 0.73 10.64 12.62
N TYR A 168 1.52 11.40 11.87
CA TYR A 168 2.99 11.37 11.93
C TYR A 168 3.56 12.20 13.08
N SER A 169 2.77 13.10 13.68
CA SER A 169 3.17 14.04 14.76
C SER A 169 3.58 13.34 16.05
#